data_f90e9f4c133f0d478e8e86bf713177f6
#
_entry.id   f90e9f4c133f0d478e8e86bf713177f6
#
_cell.length_a   1.000
_cell.length_b   1.000
_cell.length_c   1.000
_cell.angle_alpha   90.00
_cell.angle_beta   90.00
_cell.angle_gamma   90.00
#
_symmetry.space_group_name_H-M   'P 1'
#
loop_
_entity.id
_entity.type
_entity.pdbx_description
1 polymer ?
#
loop_
_entity_poly.entity_id
_entity_poly.type
_entity_poly.pdbx_seq_one_letter_code
_entity_poly.pdbx_strand_id
1 'polypeptide(L)'
;MSFSRRHFTHTGLAWAAGWAASAPARAAADPLVVWFTVEGAKGMRRAAESFTAETGVPVVIETPDPIEGPSKFQQAAAAGKGPDIYVYAHDRIGEWASSGLIRSVTPNKRLQDDIDPLAWKGFGIRGRLWGYPYAIEAVTLLYNKALVDTPPKTFDEVFALDAQLQKQGRRAILWDYTNNYFTWPLLAANGGYAFRQRSDGSYDPSDTGVDSPGALVGAQLIDRLIRQRLMPAGSGYAEMEAAVASGQVAMMINGPWAWVNLKRVGVDFGVAKIPAVGQRPAAPYVGIKGLLISRSCRQPELAAELIENHLLSLPGLRAIDRAEPIGAPASRAYYAELAAQPGVGDKVAGIMASARDGVPTPSIAEMSRFWGAMKSALTNLSEGRQTPKQALASAARRIVPGARP
;
A
#
# COMPACT_ATOMS: atom_id res chain seq x y z
N MET A 1 8.98 100.59 -23.05
CA MET A 1 9.30 101.51 -21.93
C MET A 1 9.11 100.76 -20.61
N SER A 2 10.06 100.87 -19.71
CA SER A 2 10.13 100.59 -18.26
C SER A 2 10.22 99.20 -17.80
N PHE A 3 11.36 98.91 -17.26
CA PHE A 3 11.82 97.75 -16.48
C PHE A 3 11.25 97.79 -15.06
N SER A 4 11.03 96.63 -14.49
CA SER A 4 11.12 96.44 -13.03
C SER A 4 11.67 95.05 -12.67
N ARG A 5 12.83 95.03 -12.01
CA ARG A 5 13.49 93.90 -11.42
C ARG A 5 12.81 93.55 -10.08
N ARG A 6 12.52 92.30 -9.82
CA ARG A 6 12.30 91.80 -8.45
C ARG A 6 13.16 90.56 -8.17
N HIS A 7 13.86 90.67 -7.08
CA HIS A 7 14.77 89.69 -6.51
C HIS A 7 14.02 88.37 -6.15
N PHE A 8 14.63 87.22 -6.47
CA PHE A 8 14.25 85.93 -5.91
C PHE A 8 15.38 85.43 -5.02
N THR A 9 15.04 85.27 -3.70
CA THR A 9 15.87 84.65 -2.68
C THR A 9 15.86 83.16 -2.86
N HIS A 10 17.01 82.48 -2.92
CA HIS A 10 17.18 81.06 -2.94
C HIS A 10 17.01 80.48 -1.52
N THR A 11 15.98 79.71 -1.27
CA THR A 11 15.89 78.81 -0.18
C THR A 11 16.24 77.38 -0.65
N GLY A 12 17.40 76.89 -0.22
CA GLY A 12 17.86 75.55 -0.51
C GLY A 12 17.08 74.52 0.29
N LEU A 13 16.29 73.65 -0.35
CA LEU A 13 15.80 72.42 0.24
C LEU A 13 16.80 71.29 -0.05
N ALA A 14 17.45 70.81 1.03
CA ALA A 14 18.26 69.61 1.00
C ALA A 14 17.34 68.37 0.85
N TRP A 15 17.42 67.70 -0.28
CA TRP A 15 16.82 66.37 -0.44
C TRP A 15 17.72 65.33 0.16
N ALA A 16 17.33 64.81 1.35
CA ALA A 16 17.91 63.60 1.90
C ALA A 16 17.35 62.39 1.13
N ALA A 17 18.13 61.90 0.16
CA ALA A 17 17.80 60.62 -0.53
C ALA A 17 18.05 59.49 0.45
N GLY A 18 16.97 58.99 1.08
CA GLY A 18 16.98 57.76 1.86
C GLY A 18 17.17 56.58 0.90
N TRP A 19 18.37 55.99 0.93
CA TRP A 19 18.59 54.66 0.35
C TRP A 19 17.84 53.64 1.22
N ALA A 20 16.59 53.32 0.87
CA ALA A 20 15.97 52.12 1.31
C ALA A 20 16.73 50.95 0.67
N ALA A 21 17.58 50.30 1.43
CA ALA A 21 18.18 49.04 1.04
C ALA A 21 17.04 48.01 0.84
N SER A 22 16.64 47.85 -0.43
CA SER A 22 15.78 46.75 -0.84
C SER A 22 16.54 45.45 -0.52
N ALA A 23 16.21 44.77 0.57
CA ALA A 23 16.66 43.41 0.77
C ALA A 23 16.27 42.62 -0.49
N PRO A 24 17.19 41.83 -1.09
CA PRO A 24 16.84 41.04 -2.25
C PRO A 24 15.69 40.13 -1.85
N ALA A 25 14.56 40.29 -2.55
CA ALA A 25 13.47 39.32 -2.41
C ALA A 25 14.06 37.94 -2.71
N ARG A 26 14.21 37.14 -1.69
CA ARG A 26 14.66 35.75 -1.84
C ARG A 26 13.65 35.10 -2.79
N ALA A 27 14.08 34.75 -3.99
CA ALA A 27 13.23 34.04 -4.94
C ALA A 27 12.65 32.85 -4.17
N ALA A 28 11.33 32.74 -4.16
CA ALA A 28 10.67 31.61 -3.50
C ALA A 28 11.25 30.33 -4.12
N ALA A 29 11.75 29.44 -3.27
CA ALA A 29 12.29 28.17 -3.75
C ALA A 29 11.17 27.39 -4.45
N ASP A 30 11.49 26.72 -5.55
CA ASP A 30 10.53 25.85 -6.25
C ASP A 30 9.99 24.82 -5.25
N PRO A 31 8.66 24.61 -5.15
CA PRO A 31 8.07 23.69 -4.20
C PRO A 31 8.43 22.23 -4.54
N LEU A 32 8.53 21.38 -3.52
CA LEU A 32 8.50 19.94 -3.70
C LEU A 32 7.05 19.44 -3.81
N VAL A 33 6.73 18.72 -4.86
CA VAL A 33 5.40 18.14 -5.10
C VAL A 33 5.38 16.68 -4.68
N VAL A 34 4.46 16.34 -3.79
CA VAL A 34 4.26 14.97 -3.29
C VAL A 34 2.88 14.47 -3.72
N TRP A 35 2.83 13.33 -4.40
CA TRP A 35 1.57 12.63 -4.67
C TRP A 35 1.28 11.63 -3.57
N PHE A 36 0.10 11.76 -2.98
CA PHE A 36 -0.36 10.90 -1.88
C PHE A 36 -1.88 10.65 -1.95
N THR A 37 -2.43 9.91 -0.98
CA THR A 37 -3.88 9.65 -0.87
C THR A 37 -4.65 10.88 -0.43
N VAL A 38 -5.94 10.94 -0.75
CA VAL A 38 -6.84 12.01 -0.31
C VAL A 38 -6.95 12.01 1.22
N GLU A 39 -7.15 10.83 1.81
CA GLU A 39 -7.31 10.62 3.24
C GLU A 39 -6.05 11.01 4.02
N GLY A 40 -4.89 10.62 3.53
CA GLY A 40 -3.61 10.88 4.18
C GLY A 40 -3.04 12.28 3.95
N ALA A 41 -3.55 13.03 2.96
CA ALA A 41 -2.97 14.32 2.53
C ALA A 41 -2.84 15.34 3.68
N LYS A 42 -3.79 15.39 4.60
CA LYS A 42 -3.73 16.29 5.77
C LYS A 42 -2.56 15.93 6.69
N GLY A 43 -2.35 14.63 6.94
CA GLY A 43 -1.24 14.14 7.75
C GLY A 43 0.11 14.39 7.10
N MET A 44 0.20 14.18 5.78
CA MET A 44 1.40 14.44 4.99
C MET A 44 1.79 15.93 5.02
N ARG A 45 0.82 16.85 4.85
CA ARG A 45 1.06 18.30 4.99
C ARG A 45 1.62 18.64 6.37
N ARG A 46 0.99 18.10 7.42
CA ARG A 46 1.44 18.32 8.80
C ARG A 46 2.85 17.79 9.04
N ALA A 47 3.18 16.62 8.48
CA ALA A 47 4.52 16.05 8.59
C ALA A 47 5.59 16.90 7.87
N ALA A 48 5.21 17.60 6.81
CA ALA A 48 6.11 18.44 6.01
C ALA A 48 6.30 19.88 6.57
N GLU A 49 5.51 20.30 7.58
CA GLU A 49 5.60 21.66 8.14
C GLU A 49 6.99 21.99 8.69
N SER A 50 7.63 21.05 9.39
CA SER A 50 8.97 21.26 9.95
C SER A 50 10.02 21.45 8.86
N PHE A 51 9.95 20.67 7.77
CA PHE A 51 10.83 20.83 6.61
C PHE A 51 10.71 22.23 6.01
N THR A 52 9.47 22.68 5.75
CA THR A 52 9.24 24.02 5.19
C THR A 52 9.73 25.11 6.14
N ALA A 53 9.56 24.96 7.44
CA ALA A 53 10.05 25.90 8.45
C ALA A 53 11.60 25.98 8.47
N GLU A 54 12.28 24.86 8.32
CA GLU A 54 13.75 24.77 8.38
C GLU A 54 14.42 25.20 7.08
N THR A 55 13.88 24.81 5.93
CA THR A 55 14.51 25.02 4.62
C THR A 55 13.97 26.24 3.85
N GLY A 56 12.75 26.68 4.18
CA GLY A 56 12.01 27.68 3.41
C GLY A 56 11.43 27.13 2.09
N VAL A 57 11.57 25.81 1.82
CA VAL A 57 11.04 25.17 0.62
C VAL A 57 9.60 24.71 0.88
N PRO A 58 8.61 25.20 0.09
CA PRO A 58 7.23 24.76 0.23
C PRO A 58 7.06 23.29 -0.19
N VAL A 59 6.13 22.58 0.47
CA VAL A 59 5.73 21.23 0.07
C VAL A 59 4.26 21.23 -0.33
N VAL A 60 3.97 20.81 -1.55
CA VAL A 60 2.62 20.73 -2.12
C VAL A 60 2.19 19.27 -2.16
N ILE A 61 1.06 18.95 -1.52
CA ILE A 61 0.49 17.60 -1.54
C ILE A 61 -0.66 17.57 -2.54
N GLU A 62 -0.47 16.81 -3.60
CA GLU A 62 -1.48 16.50 -4.62
C GLU A 62 -2.02 15.09 -4.42
N THR A 63 -3.29 14.90 -4.75
CA THR A 63 -4.01 13.66 -4.50
C THR A 63 -4.58 13.10 -5.81
N PRO A 64 -3.75 12.40 -6.62
CA PRO A 64 -4.22 11.77 -7.83
C PRO A 64 -5.22 10.66 -7.52
N ASP A 65 -6.11 10.36 -8.47
CA ASP A 65 -7.00 9.21 -8.37
C ASP A 65 -6.19 7.92 -8.13
N PRO A 66 -6.54 7.09 -7.14
CA PRO A 66 -5.75 5.92 -6.75
C PRO A 66 -5.66 4.84 -7.84
N ILE A 67 -6.66 4.76 -8.74
CA ILE A 67 -6.70 3.76 -9.83
C ILE A 67 -5.87 4.27 -11.02
N GLU A 68 -6.03 5.53 -11.39
CA GLU A 68 -5.35 6.14 -12.54
C GLU A 68 -3.97 6.69 -12.19
N GLY A 69 -3.70 6.96 -10.92
CA GLY A 69 -2.47 7.58 -10.42
C GLY A 69 -1.18 6.93 -10.95
N PRO A 70 -1.04 5.60 -10.92
CA PRO A 70 0.14 4.93 -11.46
C PRO A 70 0.39 5.19 -12.95
N SER A 71 -0.67 5.16 -13.76
CA SER A 71 -0.58 5.45 -15.20
C SER A 71 -0.28 6.92 -15.47
N LYS A 72 -0.90 7.82 -14.70
CA LYS A 72 -0.62 9.27 -14.77
C LYS A 72 0.82 9.58 -14.36
N PHE A 73 1.33 8.94 -13.30
CA PHE A 73 2.73 9.07 -12.89
C PHE A 73 3.67 8.63 -14.02
N GLN A 74 3.43 7.46 -14.60
CA GLN A 74 4.26 6.92 -15.66
C GLN A 74 4.33 7.86 -16.87
N GLN A 75 3.20 8.41 -17.31
CA GLN A 75 3.12 9.37 -18.42
C GLN A 75 3.82 10.69 -18.08
N ALA A 76 3.55 11.24 -16.91
CA ALA A 76 4.11 12.51 -16.48
C ALA A 76 5.63 12.42 -16.27
N ALA A 77 6.12 11.38 -15.58
CA ALA A 77 7.55 11.16 -15.33
C ALA A 77 8.33 10.91 -16.64
N ALA A 78 7.75 10.16 -17.60
CA ALA A 78 8.34 9.95 -18.91
C ALA A 78 8.45 11.28 -19.71
N ALA A 79 7.53 12.21 -19.49
CA ALA A 79 7.57 13.57 -20.08
C ALA A 79 8.46 14.56 -19.30
N GLY A 80 9.19 14.11 -18.27
CA GLY A 80 10.01 14.98 -17.42
C GLY A 80 9.18 15.90 -16.50
N LYS A 81 7.95 15.51 -16.20
CA LYS A 81 6.96 16.23 -15.39
C LYS A 81 6.45 15.32 -14.27
N GLY A 82 5.49 15.82 -13.50
CA GLY A 82 4.87 15.07 -12.42
C GLY A 82 5.44 15.41 -11.04
N PRO A 83 5.18 14.58 -10.01
CA PRO A 83 5.62 14.86 -8.66
C PRO A 83 7.14 14.68 -8.49
N ASP A 84 7.71 15.30 -7.48
CA ASP A 84 9.07 15.02 -7.02
C ASP A 84 9.12 13.72 -6.23
N ILE A 85 8.07 13.47 -5.42
CA ILE A 85 7.89 12.27 -4.59
C ILE A 85 6.54 11.64 -4.90
N TYR A 86 6.54 10.35 -5.21
CA TYR A 86 5.30 9.58 -5.33
C TYR A 86 5.24 8.50 -4.25
N VAL A 87 4.17 8.50 -3.47
CA VAL A 87 3.93 7.48 -2.44
C VAL A 87 3.09 6.36 -3.03
N TYR A 88 3.70 5.20 -3.19
CA TYR A 88 3.03 4.07 -3.83
C TYR A 88 3.53 2.71 -3.30
N ALA A 89 2.83 1.63 -3.66
CA ALA A 89 3.23 0.27 -3.36
C ALA A 89 4.43 -0.17 -4.23
N HIS A 90 5.23 -1.08 -3.70
CA HIS A 90 6.48 -1.53 -4.33
C HIS A 90 6.29 -2.37 -5.60
N ASP A 91 5.11 -2.86 -5.89
CA ASP A 91 4.80 -3.77 -7.00
C ASP A 91 5.10 -3.20 -8.40
N ARG A 92 5.19 -1.86 -8.52
CA ARG A 92 5.54 -1.14 -9.76
C ARG A 92 7.00 -0.73 -9.87
N ILE A 93 7.81 -0.91 -8.83
CA ILE A 93 9.19 -0.40 -8.78
C ILE A 93 10.04 -1.02 -9.89
N GLY A 94 9.89 -2.32 -10.16
CA GLY A 94 10.67 -3.00 -11.20
C GLY A 94 10.45 -2.40 -12.59
N GLU A 95 9.20 -2.09 -12.93
CA GLU A 95 8.83 -1.43 -14.17
C GLU A 95 9.39 0.01 -14.23
N TRP A 96 9.13 0.79 -13.18
CA TRP A 96 9.52 2.20 -13.15
C TRP A 96 11.03 2.42 -13.06
N ALA A 97 11.75 1.56 -12.35
CA ALA A 97 13.21 1.58 -12.30
C ALA A 97 13.84 1.22 -13.66
N SER A 98 13.34 0.18 -14.32
CA SER A 98 13.84 -0.25 -15.64
C SER A 98 13.54 0.77 -16.74
N SER A 99 12.41 1.46 -16.64
CA SER A 99 12.02 2.55 -17.55
C SER A 99 12.63 3.90 -17.19
N GLY A 100 13.46 3.99 -16.14
CA GLY A 100 14.16 5.21 -15.75
C GLY A 100 13.25 6.31 -15.21
N LEU A 101 12.09 5.96 -14.64
CA LEU A 101 11.09 6.93 -14.14
C LEU A 101 11.34 7.35 -12.69
N ILE A 102 12.04 6.51 -11.92
CA ILE A 102 12.39 6.75 -10.51
C ILE A 102 13.92 6.73 -10.33
N ARG A 103 14.37 7.29 -9.21
CA ARG A 103 15.78 7.29 -8.82
C ARG A 103 16.08 6.18 -7.83
N SER A 104 17.29 5.61 -7.92
CA SER A 104 17.82 4.84 -6.78
C SER A 104 18.18 5.79 -5.64
N VAL A 105 18.03 5.28 -4.41
CA VAL A 105 18.25 6.06 -3.19
C VAL A 105 19.33 5.39 -2.32
N THR A 106 19.96 6.18 -1.47
CA THR A 106 20.91 5.71 -0.45
C THR A 106 20.44 6.24 0.91
N PRO A 107 19.53 5.53 1.59
CA PRO A 107 18.99 5.99 2.86
C PRO A 107 20.09 6.17 3.91
N ASN A 108 19.88 7.12 4.83
CA ASN A 108 20.82 7.32 5.93
C ASN A 108 20.84 6.12 6.89
N LYS A 109 21.89 6.02 7.71
CA LYS A 109 22.12 4.88 8.62
C LYS A 109 20.95 4.70 9.61
N ARG A 110 20.37 5.79 10.11
CA ARG A 110 19.24 5.75 11.04
C ARG A 110 18.04 4.99 10.43
N LEU A 111 17.66 5.32 9.20
CA LEU A 111 16.56 4.64 8.52
C LEU A 111 16.89 3.19 8.17
N GLN A 112 18.13 2.93 7.72
CA GLN A 112 18.55 1.55 7.43
C GLN A 112 18.43 0.66 8.67
N ASP A 113 18.76 1.18 9.85
CA ASP A 113 18.69 0.46 11.11
C ASP A 113 17.28 0.37 11.68
N ASP A 114 16.41 1.36 11.44
CA ASP A 114 15.05 1.42 11.99
C ASP A 114 14.01 0.66 11.16
N ILE A 115 14.13 0.68 9.84
CA ILE A 115 13.16 0.05 8.94
C ILE A 115 13.29 -1.48 8.98
N ASP A 116 12.16 -2.17 9.07
CA ASP A 116 12.08 -3.62 9.06
C ASP A 116 12.73 -4.21 7.78
N PRO A 117 13.60 -5.23 7.91
CA PRO A 117 14.25 -5.86 6.75
C PRO A 117 13.27 -6.41 5.70
N LEU A 118 12.07 -6.82 6.09
CA LEU A 118 11.02 -7.24 5.16
C LEU A 118 10.62 -6.10 4.23
N ALA A 119 10.50 -4.88 4.78
CA ALA A 119 10.13 -3.70 3.99
C ALA A 119 11.22 -3.31 2.99
N TRP A 120 12.49 -3.42 3.35
CA TRP A 120 13.60 -3.18 2.42
C TRP A 120 13.62 -4.16 1.25
N LYS A 121 13.24 -5.44 1.47
CA LYS A 121 13.17 -6.44 0.39
C LYS A 121 12.25 -6.02 -0.75
N GLY A 122 11.13 -5.34 -0.47
CA GLY A 122 10.23 -4.84 -1.50
C GLY A 122 10.83 -3.73 -2.35
N PHE A 123 11.75 -2.93 -1.78
CA PHE A 123 12.36 -1.79 -2.47
C PHE A 123 13.78 -2.07 -3.01
N GLY A 124 14.29 -3.29 -2.81
CA GLY A 124 15.61 -3.71 -3.29
C GLY A 124 15.53 -4.43 -4.63
N ILE A 125 16.19 -3.90 -5.67
CA ILE A 125 16.31 -4.55 -6.98
C ILE A 125 17.77 -4.47 -7.43
N ARG A 126 18.38 -5.61 -7.77
CA ARG A 126 19.77 -5.72 -8.26
C ARG A 126 20.77 -4.96 -7.39
N GLY A 127 20.67 -5.12 -6.08
CA GLY A 127 21.56 -4.50 -5.09
C GLY A 127 21.40 -2.99 -4.90
N ARG A 128 20.35 -2.38 -5.46
CA ARG A 128 20.01 -0.96 -5.27
C ARG A 128 18.66 -0.80 -4.61
N LEU A 129 18.50 0.22 -3.77
CA LEU A 129 17.22 0.63 -3.21
C LEU A 129 16.57 1.67 -4.11
N TRP A 130 15.25 1.57 -4.29
CA TRP A 130 14.49 2.41 -5.22
C TRP A 130 13.37 3.21 -4.54
N GLY A 131 13.45 3.35 -3.24
CA GLY A 131 12.52 4.15 -2.43
C GLY A 131 12.70 3.89 -0.94
N TYR A 132 11.87 4.55 -0.16
CA TYR A 132 11.88 4.56 1.30
C TYR A 132 10.60 3.92 1.84
N PRO A 133 10.67 2.68 2.36
CA PRO A 133 9.48 2.02 2.89
C PRO A 133 8.92 2.74 4.11
N TYR A 134 7.58 2.86 4.22
CA TYR A 134 6.95 3.40 5.43
C TYR A 134 5.86 2.51 6.03
N ALA A 135 5.24 1.63 5.24
CA ALA A 135 4.18 0.74 5.70
C ALA A 135 4.31 -0.66 5.11
N ILE A 136 3.95 -1.66 5.92
CA ILE A 136 3.83 -3.06 5.54
C ILE A 136 2.34 -3.41 5.59
N GLU A 137 1.83 -3.98 4.51
CA GLU A 137 0.43 -4.38 4.38
C GLU A 137 0.34 -5.86 4.01
N ALA A 138 -0.57 -6.55 4.65
CA ALA A 138 -0.99 -7.89 4.26
C ALA A 138 -2.49 -8.03 4.54
N VAL A 139 -3.17 -8.84 3.75
CA VAL A 139 -4.53 -9.24 4.10
C VAL A 139 -4.49 -10.15 5.33
N THR A 140 -5.51 -9.99 6.16
CA THR A 140 -5.66 -10.65 7.45
C THR A 140 -7.09 -11.17 7.59
N LEU A 141 -7.37 -11.93 8.62
CA LEU A 141 -8.73 -12.20 9.05
C LEU A 141 -9.20 -11.04 9.93
N LEU A 142 -10.19 -10.29 9.45
CA LEU A 142 -10.94 -9.33 10.27
C LEU A 142 -12.18 -10.03 10.82
N TYR A 143 -12.42 -9.96 12.11
CA TYR A 143 -13.55 -10.64 12.75
C TYR A 143 -14.32 -9.70 13.68
N ASN A 144 -15.64 -9.79 13.65
CA ASN A 144 -16.53 -9.07 14.57
C ASN A 144 -16.50 -9.73 15.95
N LYS A 145 -15.98 -9.04 16.96
CA LYS A 145 -15.84 -9.54 18.34
C LYS A 145 -17.17 -9.84 19.03
N ALA A 146 -18.28 -9.23 18.56
CA ALA A 146 -19.60 -9.56 19.07
C ALA A 146 -20.13 -10.92 18.57
N LEU A 147 -19.50 -11.52 17.55
CA LEU A 147 -19.91 -12.78 16.93
C LEU A 147 -18.86 -13.89 17.05
N VAL A 148 -17.62 -13.53 17.31
CA VAL A 148 -16.47 -14.44 17.37
C VAL A 148 -15.58 -14.04 18.53
N ASP A 149 -15.62 -14.82 19.62
CA ASP A 149 -14.79 -14.58 20.80
C ASP A 149 -13.32 -14.93 20.52
N THR A 150 -13.09 -16.05 19.84
CA THR A 150 -11.75 -16.53 19.47
C THR A 150 -11.71 -16.79 17.97
N PRO A 151 -10.84 -16.11 17.21
CA PRO A 151 -10.76 -16.32 15.77
C PRO A 151 -10.26 -17.73 15.44
N PRO A 152 -10.84 -18.41 14.43
CA PRO A 152 -10.44 -19.75 14.02
C PRO A 152 -9.01 -19.78 13.49
N LYS A 153 -8.28 -20.84 13.80
CA LYS A 153 -6.89 -21.06 13.36
C LYS A 153 -6.80 -21.90 12.09
N THR A 154 -7.85 -22.66 11.76
CA THR A 154 -7.92 -23.53 10.59
C THR A 154 -9.25 -23.35 9.86
N PHE A 155 -9.30 -23.70 8.58
CA PHE A 155 -10.58 -23.67 7.85
C PHE A 155 -11.57 -24.73 8.33
N ASP A 156 -11.13 -25.82 8.96
CA ASP A 156 -12.05 -26.79 9.60
C ASP A 156 -12.78 -26.14 10.78
N GLU A 157 -12.10 -25.30 11.57
CA GLU A 157 -12.74 -24.49 12.61
C GLU A 157 -13.70 -23.44 12.01
N VAL A 158 -13.40 -22.86 10.82
CA VAL A 158 -14.33 -21.99 10.11
C VAL A 158 -15.61 -22.72 9.73
N PHE A 159 -15.51 -23.94 9.21
CA PHE A 159 -16.69 -24.77 8.89
C PHE A 159 -17.52 -25.09 10.14
N ALA A 160 -16.87 -25.42 11.25
CA ALA A 160 -17.57 -25.67 12.52
C ALA A 160 -18.29 -24.41 13.06
N LEU A 161 -17.63 -23.27 13.00
CA LEU A 161 -18.22 -21.98 13.38
C LEU A 161 -19.40 -21.60 12.47
N ASP A 162 -19.29 -21.84 11.16
CA ASP A 162 -20.36 -21.56 10.20
C ASP A 162 -21.62 -22.38 10.53
N ALA A 163 -21.47 -23.66 10.86
CA ALA A 163 -22.59 -24.51 11.26
C ALA A 163 -23.32 -24.02 12.54
N GLN A 164 -22.59 -23.30 13.44
CA GLN A 164 -23.20 -22.68 14.62
C GLN A 164 -23.91 -21.38 14.24
N LEU A 165 -23.27 -20.51 13.42
CA LEU A 165 -23.81 -19.20 13.03
C LEU A 165 -25.03 -19.34 12.10
N GLN A 166 -25.09 -20.39 11.27
CA GLN A 166 -26.25 -20.69 10.43
C GLN A 166 -27.56 -20.84 11.23
N LYS A 167 -27.51 -21.36 12.46
CA LYS A 167 -28.68 -21.48 13.35
C LYS A 167 -29.26 -20.09 13.71
N GLN A 168 -28.47 -19.03 13.53
CA GLN A 168 -28.85 -17.65 13.78
C GLN A 168 -29.06 -16.87 12.46
N GLY A 169 -29.09 -17.54 11.29
CA GLY A 169 -29.21 -16.91 9.98
C GLY A 169 -27.96 -16.16 9.52
N ARG A 170 -26.80 -16.47 10.10
CA ARG A 170 -25.52 -15.79 9.82
C ARG A 170 -24.52 -16.74 9.17
N ARG A 171 -23.45 -16.18 8.60
CA ARG A 171 -22.34 -16.95 8.00
C ARG A 171 -21.02 -16.62 8.68
N ALA A 172 -20.09 -17.57 8.65
CA ALA A 172 -18.81 -17.40 9.31
C ALA A 172 -17.90 -16.42 8.58
N ILE A 173 -17.74 -16.56 7.25
CA ILE A 173 -16.70 -15.82 6.51
C ILE A 173 -17.17 -15.47 5.10
N LEU A 174 -16.72 -14.30 4.63
CA LEU A 174 -16.83 -13.88 3.24
C LEU A 174 -15.64 -12.99 2.86
N TRP A 175 -15.22 -13.04 1.61
CA TRP A 175 -14.29 -12.08 1.02
C TRP A 175 -14.55 -11.95 -0.49
N ASP A 176 -13.96 -10.97 -1.15
CA ASP A 176 -13.97 -10.86 -2.61
C ASP A 176 -13.07 -11.95 -3.21
N TYR A 177 -13.60 -13.16 -3.30
CA TYR A 177 -12.82 -14.35 -3.65
C TYR A 177 -12.45 -14.43 -5.14
N THR A 178 -13.05 -13.62 -6.00
CA THR A 178 -12.64 -13.50 -7.41
C THR A 178 -11.46 -12.56 -7.58
N ASN A 179 -11.22 -11.70 -6.61
CA ASN A 179 -10.02 -10.87 -6.55
C ASN A 179 -8.87 -11.69 -5.95
N ASN A 180 -7.91 -12.01 -6.79
CA ASN A 180 -6.82 -12.89 -6.41
C ASN A 180 -5.96 -12.34 -5.24
N TYR A 181 -5.91 -11.04 -5.03
CA TYR A 181 -5.15 -10.46 -3.91
C TYR A 181 -5.66 -10.97 -2.55
N PHE A 182 -6.98 -11.07 -2.37
CA PHE A 182 -7.61 -11.58 -1.15
C PHE A 182 -7.60 -13.11 -1.07
N THR A 183 -7.58 -13.79 -2.22
CA THR A 183 -7.67 -15.26 -2.33
C THR A 183 -6.31 -15.94 -2.37
N TRP A 184 -5.28 -15.21 -2.79
CA TRP A 184 -3.92 -15.71 -2.92
C TRP A 184 -3.37 -16.39 -1.67
N PRO A 185 -3.64 -15.92 -0.44
CA PRO A 185 -3.16 -16.57 0.78
C PRO A 185 -3.47 -18.06 0.85
N LEU A 186 -4.63 -18.47 0.33
CA LEU A 186 -5.05 -19.87 0.34
C LEU A 186 -4.34 -20.69 -0.73
N LEU A 187 -4.11 -20.10 -1.90
CA LEU A 187 -3.43 -20.74 -3.03
C LEU A 187 -1.93 -20.90 -2.76
N ALA A 188 -1.33 -19.94 -2.08
CA ALA A 188 0.08 -19.95 -1.75
C ALA A 188 0.45 -20.78 -0.51
N ALA A 189 -0.50 -21.05 0.38
CA ALA A 189 -0.28 -21.74 1.66
C ALA A 189 0.51 -23.04 1.53
N ASN A 190 0.25 -23.83 0.52
CA ASN A 190 0.90 -25.12 0.27
C ASN A 190 1.92 -25.06 -0.87
N GLY A 191 2.47 -23.88 -1.18
CA GLY A 191 3.56 -23.70 -2.12
C GLY A 191 3.16 -23.28 -3.53
N GLY A 192 1.96 -22.69 -3.72
CA GLY A 192 1.64 -21.93 -4.94
C GLY A 192 2.49 -20.66 -5.03
N TYR A 193 2.91 -20.27 -6.23
CA TYR A 193 3.64 -19.02 -6.48
C TYR A 193 3.28 -18.44 -7.84
N ALA A 194 3.28 -17.09 -7.92
CA ALA A 194 2.99 -16.40 -9.18
C ALA A 194 4.13 -16.62 -10.19
N PHE A 195 5.35 -16.30 -9.75
CA PHE A 195 6.58 -16.49 -10.49
C PHE A 195 7.68 -16.97 -9.55
N ARG A 196 8.54 -17.87 -10.02
CA ARG A 196 9.64 -18.37 -9.20
C ARG A 196 10.63 -17.27 -8.89
N GLN A 197 10.88 -17.06 -7.59
CA GLN A 197 11.96 -16.18 -7.18
C GLN A 197 13.29 -16.92 -7.26
N ARG A 198 14.30 -16.28 -7.88
CA ARG A 198 15.68 -16.76 -7.94
C ARG A 198 16.45 -16.36 -6.69
N SER A 199 17.63 -16.93 -6.50
CA SER A 199 18.50 -16.67 -5.35
C SER A 199 18.99 -15.21 -5.26
N ASP A 200 19.04 -14.49 -6.37
CA ASP A 200 19.39 -13.08 -6.46
C ASP A 200 18.20 -12.12 -6.17
N GLY A 201 17.04 -12.68 -5.81
CA GLY A 201 15.82 -11.94 -5.56
C GLY A 201 15.02 -11.57 -6.82
N SER A 202 15.52 -11.83 -8.02
CA SER A 202 14.78 -11.64 -9.26
C SER A 202 13.70 -12.71 -9.45
N TYR A 203 12.76 -12.48 -10.35
CA TYR A 203 11.71 -13.43 -10.68
C TYR A 203 11.90 -14.03 -12.07
N ASP A 204 11.55 -15.30 -12.22
CA ASP A 204 11.52 -15.98 -13.50
C ASP A 204 10.12 -15.86 -14.13
N PRO A 205 9.92 -15.06 -15.18
CA PRO A 205 8.62 -14.88 -15.81
C PRO A 205 8.15 -16.09 -16.62
N SER A 206 9.01 -17.11 -16.79
CA SER A 206 8.70 -18.34 -17.49
C SER A 206 8.33 -19.51 -16.56
N ASP A 207 8.40 -19.32 -15.24
CA ASP A 207 8.08 -20.35 -14.25
C ASP A 207 7.00 -19.86 -13.29
N THR A 208 5.81 -20.49 -13.36
CA THR A 208 4.67 -20.23 -12.46
C THR A 208 4.25 -21.52 -11.76
N GLY A 209 3.86 -21.41 -10.51
CA GLY A 209 3.32 -22.51 -9.71
C GLY A 209 1.85 -22.30 -9.33
N VAL A 210 1.10 -21.54 -10.13
CA VAL A 210 -0.34 -21.34 -9.87
C VAL A 210 -1.17 -22.61 -10.01
N ASP A 211 -0.70 -23.59 -10.77
CA ASP A 211 -1.32 -24.90 -10.96
C ASP A 211 -0.57 -26.05 -10.27
N SER A 212 0.36 -25.70 -9.35
CA SER A 212 1.07 -26.68 -8.54
C SER A 212 0.09 -27.51 -7.68
N PRO A 213 0.49 -28.74 -7.26
CA PRO A 213 -0.33 -29.54 -6.34
C PRO A 213 -0.71 -28.76 -5.07
N GLY A 214 0.18 -27.90 -4.58
CA GLY A 214 -0.09 -27.07 -3.41
C GLY A 214 -1.13 -25.98 -3.65
N ALA A 215 -1.09 -25.30 -4.79
CA ALA A 215 -2.12 -24.32 -5.16
C ALA A 215 -3.49 -25.00 -5.36
N LEU A 216 -3.51 -26.23 -5.87
CA LEU A 216 -4.73 -27.02 -6.03
C LEU A 216 -5.44 -27.27 -4.70
N VAL A 217 -4.72 -27.50 -3.60
CA VAL A 217 -5.31 -27.63 -2.25
C VAL A 217 -6.10 -26.39 -1.86
N GLY A 218 -5.54 -25.19 -2.08
CA GLY A 218 -6.23 -23.92 -1.83
C GLY A 218 -7.46 -23.73 -2.72
N ALA A 219 -7.36 -24.05 -4.00
CA ALA A 219 -8.48 -23.94 -4.94
C ALA A 219 -9.62 -24.93 -4.60
N GLN A 220 -9.29 -26.12 -4.16
CA GLN A 220 -10.29 -27.11 -3.68
C GLN A 220 -10.99 -26.63 -2.41
N LEU A 221 -10.29 -25.96 -1.51
CA LEU A 221 -10.90 -25.35 -0.32
C LEU A 221 -11.90 -24.26 -0.73
N ILE A 222 -11.55 -23.39 -1.68
CA ILE A 222 -12.43 -22.33 -2.18
C ILE A 222 -13.68 -22.95 -2.82
N ASP A 223 -13.53 -23.96 -3.68
CA ASP A 223 -14.61 -24.69 -4.30
C ASP A 223 -15.54 -25.31 -3.23
N ARG A 224 -14.98 -25.90 -2.17
CA ARG A 224 -15.73 -26.46 -1.03
C ARG A 224 -16.55 -25.38 -0.31
N LEU A 225 -15.96 -24.22 -0.02
CA LEU A 225 -16.64 -23.11 0.65
C LEU A 225 -17.84 -22.60 -0.16
N ILE A 226 -17.70 -22.53 -1.48
CA ILE A 226 -18.76 -22.08 -2.38
C ILE A 226 -19.85 -23.16 -2.52
N ARG A 227 -19.49 -24.41 -2.79
CA ARG A 227 -20.45 -25.52 -2.96
C ARG A 227 -21.24 -25.82 -1.70
N GLN A 228 -20.63 -25.69 -0.53
CA GLN A 228 -21.33 -25.81 0.76
C GLN A 228 -22.08 -24.52 1.16
N ARG A 229 -22.11 -23.51 0.27
CA ARG A 229 -22.82 -22.25 0.46
C ARG A 229 -22.39 -21.45 1.70
N LEU A 230 -21.13 -21.63 2.18
CA LEU A 230 -20.59 -20.73 3.17
C LEU A 230 -20.40 -19.34 2.60
N MET A 231 -19.99 -19.29 1.35
CA MET A 231 -19.88 -18.04 0.58
C MET A 231 -20.86 -18.05 -0.59
N PRO A 232 -21.72 -17.01 -0.73
CA PRO A 232 -22.61 -16.90 -1.87
C PRO A 232 -21.83 -16.66 -3.16
N ALA A 233 -22.33 -17.24 -4.26
CA ALA A 233 -21.74 -17.01 -5.58
C ALA A 233 -21.91 -15.55 -6.01
N GLY A 234 -20.87 -14.97 -6.65
CA GLY A 234 -20.90 -13.62 -7.19
C GLY A 234 -20.69 -12.49 -6.20
N SER A 235 -20.33 -12.79 -4.94
CA SER A 235 -20.04 -11.73 -3.95
C SER A 235 -18.72 -11.04 -4.25
N GLY A 236 -18.77 -9.72 -4.38
CA GLY A 236 -17.63 -8.84 -4.53
C GLY A 236 -17.29 -8.08 -3.24
N TYR A 237 -16.46 -7.07 -3.38
CA TYR A 237 -15.94 -6.28 -2.25
C TYR A 237 -17.06 -5.53 -1.50
N ALA A 238 -17.99 -4.90 -2.22
CA ALA A 238 -19.07 -4.12 -1.61
C ALA A 238 -20.05 -5.01 -0.82
N GLU A 239 -20.42 -6.18 -1.37
CA GLU A 239 -21.29 -7.16 -0.70
C GLU A 239 -20.64 -7.72 0.57
N MET A 240 -19.34 -7.98 0.51
CA MET A 240 -18.55 -8.42 1.68
C MET A 240 -18.58 -7.37 2.79
N GLU A 241 -18.27 -6.12 2.50
CA GLU A 241 -18.27 -5.04 3.51
C GLU A 241 -19.66 -4.83 4.10
N ALA A 242 -20.71 -4.82 3.28
CA ALA A 242 -22.10 -4.66 3.73
C ALA A 242 -22.54 -5.82 4.64
N ALA A 243 -22.17 -7.06 4.30
CA ALA A 243 -22.53 -8.24 5.07
C ALA A 243 -21.85 -8.25 6.45
N VAL A 244 -20.59 -7.82 6.54
CA VAL A 244 -19.88 -7.69 7.82
C VAL A 244 -20.41 -6.51 8.64
N ALA A 245 -20.67 -5.37 8.00
CA ALA A 245 -21.24 -4.20 8.66
C ALA A 245 -22.61 -4.46 9.28
N SER A 246 -23.45 -5.26 8.62
CA SER A 246 -24.77 -5.66 9.13
C SER A 246 -24.74 -6.82 10.13
N GLY A 247 -23.58 -7.46 10.36
CA GLY A 247 -23.44 -8.64 11.19
C GLY A 247 -24.02 -9.93 10.59
N GLN A 248 -24.37 -9.94 9.31
CA GLN A 248 -24.77 -11.15 8.59
C GLN A 248 -23.60 -12.12 8.38
N VAL A 249 -22.39 -11.57 8.26
CA VAL A 249 -21.14 -12.33 8.18
C VAL A 249 -20.23 -11.93 9.34
N ALA A 250 -19.66 -12.91 10.01
CA ALA A 250 -18.87 -12.71 11.21
C ALA A 250 -17.42 -12.30 10.93
N MET A 251 -16.85 -12.73 9.79
CA MET A 251 -15.43 -12.53 9.46
C MET A 251 -15.24 -12.21 7.97
N MET A 252 -14.15 -11.51 7.66
CA MET A 252 -13.73 -11.29 6.27
C MET A 252 -12.20 -11.35 6.14
N ILE A 253 -11.72 -11.73 4.95
CA ILE A 253 -10.32 -11.53 4.58
C ILE A 253 -10.20 -10.14 3.97
N ASN A 254 -9.49 -9.23 4.66
CA ASN A 254 -9.29 -7.85 4.19
C ASN A 254 -8.01 -7.24 4.81
N GLY A 255 -7.67 -6.03 4.41
CA GLY A 255 -6.50 -5.32 4.90
C GLY A 255 -6.84 -4.12 5.80
N PRO A 256 -5.81 -3.34 6.24
CA PRO A 256 -5.99 -2.20 7.14
C PRO A 256 -6.83 -1.07 6.55
N TRP A 257 -6.93 -0.96 5.24
CA TRP A 257 -7.82 0.01 4.56
C TRP A 257 -9.29 -0.15 4.91
N ALA A 258 -9.75 -1.34 5.31
CA ALA A 258 -11.12 -1.57 5.75
C ALA A 258 -11.43 -1.05 7.17
N TRP A 259 -10.41 -0.73 7.97
CA TRP A 259 -10.59 -0.39 9.39
C TRP A 259 -11.38 0.89 9.61
N VAL A 260 -11.17 1.91 8.75
CA VAL A 260 -11.90 3.18 8.84
C VAL A 260 -13.39 2.93 8.65
N ASN A 261 -13.76 2.13 7.66
CA ASN A 261 -15.16 1.80 7.37
C ASN A 261 -15.80 1.00 8.50
N LEU A 262 -15.13 -0.04 9.01
CA LEU A 262 -15.62 -0.84 10.15
C LEU A 262 -15.85 0.01 11.40
N LYS A 263 -14.91 0.91 11.73
CA LYS A 263 -15.06 1.85 12.85
C LYS A 263 -16.25 2.79 12.62
N ARG A 264 -16.41 3.32 11.41
CA ARG A 264 -17.50 4.25 11.06
C ARG A 264 -18.89 3.62 11.23
N VAL A 265 -19.01 2.33 10.93
CA VAL A 265 -20.27 1.57 11.10
C VAL A 265 -20.44 0.94 12.50
N GLY A 266 -19.51 1.19 13.42
CA GLY A 266 -19.61 0.77 14.82
C GLY A 266 -19.27 -0.70 15.07
N VAL A 267 -18.58 -1.39 14.16
CA VAL A 267 -18.15 -2.77 14.37
C VAL A 267 -16.88 -2.80 15.24
N ASP A 268 -16.96 -3.39 16.43
CA ASP A 268 -15.76 -3.76 17.19
C ASP A 268 -15.15 -5.02 16.59
N PHE A 269 -13.99 -4.85 15.94
CA PHE A 269 -13.33 -5.91 15.21
C PHE A 269 -11.94 -6.22 15.77
N GLY A 270 -11.57 -7.49 15.65
CA GLY A 270 -10.22 -7.97 15.85
C GLY A 270 -9.53 -8.29 14.54
N VAL A 271 -8.20 -8.40 14.59
CA VAL A 271 -7.33 -8.76 13.47
C VAL A 271 -6.54 -10.01 13.85
N ALA A 272 -6.61 -11.03 13.00
CA ALA A 272 -5.90 -12.29 13.21
C ALA A 272 -5.26 -12.77 11.90
N LYS A 273 -4.41 -13.79 11.98
CA LYS A 273 -3.95 -14.51 10.79
C LYS A 273 -5.14 -15.15 10.06
N ILE A 274 -5.05 -15.21 8.75
CA ILE A 274 -5.97 -16.01 7.96
C ILE A 274 -5.82 -17.47 8.37
N PRO A 275 -6.92 -18.23 8.56
CA PRO A 275 -6.86 -19.61 8.97
C PRO A 275 -5.97 -20.48 8.07
N ALA A 276 -5.30 -21.45 8.66
CA ALA A 276 -4.42 -22.36 7.94
C ALA A 276 -5.20 -23.24 6.94
N VAL A 277 -4.58 -23.51 5.81
CA VAL A 277 -5.08 -24.40 4.75
C VAL A 277 -4.46 -25.78 4.95
N GLY A 278 -5.23 -26.69 5.50
CA GLY A 278 -4.69 -27.95 6.06
C GLY A 278 -3.76 -27.64 7.24
N GLN A 279 -2.51 -28.08 7.15
CA GLN A 279 -1.51 -27.86 8.20
C GLN A 279 -0.58 -26.64 7.92
N ARG A 280 -0.81 -25.90 6.84
CA ARG A 280 0.07 -24.82 6.41
C ARG A 280 -0.55 -23.44 6.66
N PRO A 281 0.21 -22.49 7.20
CA PRO A 281 -0.24 -21.10 7.31
C PRO A 281 -0.66 -20.55 5.95
N ALA A 282 -1.69 -19.75 5.92
CA ALA A 282 -2.02 -18.96 4.75
C ALA A 282 -0.88 -17.98 4.46
N ALA A 283 -0.50 -17.83 3.18
CA ALA A 283 0.67 -17.06 2.77
C ALA A 283 0.26 -15.87 1.87
N PRO A 284 -0.12 -14.71 2.46
CA PRO A 284 -0.57 -13.56 1.70
C PRO A 284 0.56 -12.92 0.89
N TYR A 285 0.18 -12.15 -0.12
CA TYR A 285 1.07 -11.13 -0.63
C TYR A 285 1.30 -10.05 0.42
N VAL A 286 2.56 -9.64 0.55
CA VAL A 286 2.95 -8.51 1.38
C VAL A 286 3.11 -7.31 0.46
N GLY A 287 2.24 -6.32 0.65
CA GLY A 287 2.37 -5.00 0.07
C GLY A 287 3.31 -4.16 0.93
N ILE A 288 4.21 -3.43 0.31
CA ILE A 288 5.05 -2.47 1.03
C ILE A 288 4.87 -1.13 0.36
N LYS A 289 4.31 -0.19 1.10
CA LYS A 289 4.18 1.20 0.65
C LYS A 289 5.45 1.97 0.95
N GLY A 290 5.84 2.85 0.05
CA GLY A 290 7.02 3.68 0.23
C GLY A 290 6.98 4.96 -0.58
N LEU A 291 7.96 5.80 -0.33
CA LEU A 291 8.15 7.09 -0.97
C LEU A 291 9.23 6.93 -2.05
N LEU A 292 8.86 7.25 -3.27
CA LEU A 292 9.70 7.13 -4.47
C LEU A 292 10.11 8.52 -4.92
N ILE A 293 11.40 8.75 -5.20
CA ILE A 293 11.87 10.00 -5.80
C ILE A 293 11.79 9.85 -7.32
N SER A 294 11.03 10.73 -7.97
CA SER A 294 10.89 10.77 -9.42
C SER A 294 12.23 11.11 -10.10
N ARG A 295 12.46 10.56 -11.29
CA ARG A 295 13.61 10.93 -12.12
C ARG A 295 13.56 12.41 -12.52
N SER A 296 12.36 12.98 -12.68
CA SER A 296 12.15 14.39 -13.03
C SER A 296 12.35 15.35 -11.86
N CYS A 297 12.50 14.86 -10.62
CA CYS A 297 12.76 15.69 -9.45
C CYS A 297 14.05 16.52 -9.67
N ARG A 298 13.93 17.83 -9.57
CA ARG A 298 15.06 18.77 -9.78
C ARG A 298 15.91 18.95 -8.52
N GLN A 299 15.35 18.62 -7.34
CA GLN A 299 15.97 18.80 -6.04
C GLN A 299 15.96 17.47 -5.26
N PRO A 300 16.62 16.39 -5.80
CA PRO A 300 16.51 15.05 -5.21
C PRO A 300 17.11 14.96 -3.80
N GLU A 301 18.11 15.78 -3.47
CA GLU A 301 18.71 15.85 -2.13
C GLU A 301 17.72 16.44 -1.12
N LEU A 302 16.99 17.50 -1.48
CA LEU A 302 15.92 18.06 -0.64
C LEU A 302 14.72 17.12 -0.53
N ALA A 303 14.40 16.39 -1.59
CA ALA A 303 13.38 15.34 -1.52
C ALA A 303 13.78 14.20 -0.57
N ALA A 304 15.05 13.79 -0.58
CA ALA A 304 15.57 12.80 0.36
C ALA A 304 15.55 13.34 1.80
N GLU A 305 15.98 14.59 2.01
CA GLU A 305 15.94 15.27 3.31
C GLU A 305 14.51 15.32 3.88
N LEU A 306 13.53 15.76 3.07
CA LEU A 306 12.12 15.76 3.45
C LEU A 306 11.66 14.36 3.87
N ILE A 307 11.97 13.33 3.09
CA ILE A 307 11.57 11.96 3.40
C ILE A 307 12.25 11.48 4.68
N GLU A 308 13.57 11.58 4.77
CA GLU A 308 14.34 10.93 5.80
C GLU A 308 14.17 11.57 7.18
N ASN A 309 14.20 12.91 7.25
CA ASN A 309 14.26 13.63 8.50
C ASN A 309 12.90 14.18 8.97
N HIS A 310 11.91 14.28 8.07
CA HIS A 310 10.61 14.83 8.40
C HIS A 310 9.49 13.79 8.25
N LEU A 311 9.26 13.23 7.05
CA LEU A 311 8.13 12.32 6.81
C LEU A 311 8.31 10.98 7.54
N LEU A 312 9.50 10.40 7.53
CA LEU A 312 9.84 9.13 8.20
C LEU A 312 10.47 9.33 9.58
N SER A 313 10.35 10.52 10.17
CA SER A 313 10.58 10.73 11.60
C SER A 313 9.38 10.24 12.42
N LEU A 314 9.55 9.95 13.70
CA LEU A 314 8.44 9.58 14.58
C LEU A 314 7.31 10.63 14.59
N PRO A 315 7.58 11.96 14.69
CA PRO A 315 6.54 12.97 14.55
C PRO A 315 5.83 12.94 13.21
N GLY A 316 6.55 12.74 12.11
CA GLY A 316 6.02 12.65 10.76
C GLY A 316 5.09 11.44 10.59
N LEU A 317 5.55 10.26 10.98
CA LEU A 317 4.77 9.02 10.94
C LEU A 317 3.49 9.13 11.78
N ARG A 318 3.57 9.71 12.99
CA ARG A 318 2.39 9.98 13.83
C ARG A 318 1.40 10.94 13.16
N ALA A 319 1.88 11.95 12.45
CA ALA A 319 1.02 12.90 11.75
C ALA A 319 0.29 12.23 10.57
N ILE A 320 0.98 11.38 9.81
CA ILE A 320 0.41 10.62 8.69
C ILE A 320 -0.61 9.61 9.22
N ASP A 321 -0.27 8.80 10.23
CA ASP A 321 -1.10 7.74 10.79
C ASP A 321 -2.40 8.26 11.43
N ARG A 322 -2.37 9.45 12.03
CA ARG A 322 -3.58 10.10 12.57
C ARG A 322 -4.58 10.48 11.49
N ALA A 323 -4.14 10.77 10.30
CA ALA A 323 -5.01 11.12 9.17
C ALA A 323 -5.52 9.88 8.44
N GLU A 324 -4.61 8.95 8.18
CA GLU A 324 -4.91 7.66 7.55
C GLU A 324 -4.07 6.58 8.24
N PRO A 325 -4.72 5.56 8.86
CA PRO A 325 -3.99 4.49 9.54
C PRO A 325 -2.99 3.81 8.61
N ILE A 326 -1.71 3.83 9.01
CA ILE A 326 -0.61 3.23 8.24
C ILE A 326 -0.75 1.69 8.19
N GLY A 327 -1.46 1.09 9.15
CA GLY A 327 -1.51 -0.34 9.33
C GLY A 327 -0.29 -0.82 10.14
N ALA A 328 0.62 -1.57 9.55
CA ALA A 328 1.88 -1.94 10.19
C ALA A 328 3.00 -1.02 9.69
N PRO A 329 3.53 -0.11 10.55
CA PRO A 329 4.66 0.73 10.16
C PRO A 329 5.88 -0.10 9.80
N ALA A 330 6.62 0.35 8.76
CA ALA A 330 7.92 -0.22 8.44
C ALA A 330 9.00 0.20 9.46
N SER A 331 8.85 1.35 10.11
CA SER A 331 9.71 1.79 11.23
C SER A 331 9.48 0.91 12.44
N ARG A 332 10.54 0.25 12.93
CA ARG A 332 10.49 -0.59 14.14
C ARG A 332 10.20 0.23 15.39
N ALA A 333 10.70 1.45 15.46
CA ALA A 333 10.46 2.35 16.58
C ALA A 333 8.99 2.77 16.64
N TYR A 334 8.39 3.14 15.50
CA TYR A 334 6.98 3.50 15.45
C TYR A 334 6.05 2.28 15.60
N TYR A 335 6.44 1.14 15.05
CA TYR A 335 5.74 -0.13 15.29
C TYR A 335 5.66 -0.45 16.79
N ALA A 336 6.77 -0.34 17.53
CA ALA A 336 6.78 -0.59 18.96
C ALA A 336 5.88 0.38 19.74
N GLU A 337 5.79 1.65 19.31
CA GLU A 337 4.87 2.63 19.87
C GLU A 337 3.40 2.25 19.65
N LEU A 338 3.02 1.86 18.43
CA LEU A 338 1.65 1.43 18.13
C LEU A 338 1.30 0.10 18.81
N ALA A 339 2.25 -0.83 18.87
CA ALA A 339 2.06 -2.13 19.51
C ALA A 339 1.76 -2.01 21.00
N ALA A 340 2.23 -0.94 21.65
CA ALA A 340 1.95 -0.64 23.07
C ALA A 340 0.57 0.02 23.29
N GLN A 341 -0.12 0.46 22.24
CA GLN A 341 -1.40 1.18 22.37
C GLN A 341 -2.57 0.20 22.53
N PRO A 342 -3.42 0.33 23.57
CA PRO A 342 -4.62 -0.46 23.73
C PRO A 342 -5.56 -0.35 22.52
N GLY A 343 -6.06 -1.49 22.03
CA GLY A 343 -7.00 -1.56 20.92
C GLY A 343 -6.39 -1.28 19.53
N VAL A 344 -5.11 -0.94 19.45
CA VAL A 344 -4.35 -0.78 18.20
C VAL A 344 -3.27 -1.86 18.09
N GLY A 345 -2.54 -2.13 19.18
CA GLY A 345 -1.39 -3.03 19.18
C GLY A 345 -1.70 -4.42 18.63
N ASP A 346 -2.79 -5.04 19.06
CA ASP A 346 -3.21 -6.36 18.57
C ASP A 346 -3.48 -6.36 17.07
N LYS A 347 -4.04 -5.26 16.53
CA LYS A 347 -4.34 -5.13 15.10
C LYS A 347 -3.07 -5.02 14.27
N VAL A 348 -2.14 -4.19 14.71
CA VAL A 348 -0.82 -4.01 14.06
C VAL A 348 -0.02 -5.31 14.14
N ALA A 349 -0.02 -5.99 15.29
CA ALA A 349 0.60 -7.29 15.48
C ALA A 349 -0.02 -8.37 14.55
N GLY A 350 -1.33 -8.34 14.36
CA GLY A 350 -2.04 -9.24 13.45
C GLY A 350 -1.60 -9.08 11.99
N ILE A 351 -1.40 -7.84 11.51
CA ILE A 351 -0.85 -7.58 10.17
C ILE A 351 0.56 -8.15 10.04
N MET A 352 1.44 -7.82 11.01
CA MET A 352 2.83 -8.29 10.96
C MET A 352 2.93 -9.81 11.07
N ALA A 353 2.08 -10.45 11.87
CA ALA A 353 2.01 -11.90 11.95
C ALA A 353 1.60 -12.53 10.62
N SER A 354 0.65 -11.93 9.90
CA SER A 354 0.23 -12.37 8.57
C SER A 354 1.34 -12.11 7.53
N ALA A 355 1.96 -10.94 7.56
CA ALA A 355 3.05 -10.57 6.64
C ALA A 355 4.28 -11.48 6.76
N ARG A 356 4.60 -11.97 7.97
CA ARG A 356 5.73 -12.89 8.20
C ARG A 356 5.53 -14.26 7.55
N ASP A 357 4.29 -14.71 7.38
CA ASP A 357 3.96 -15.94 6.66
C ASP A 357 3.87 -15.72 5.13
N GLY A 358 3.83 -14.46 4.71
CA GLY A 358 3.65 -14.05 3.32
C GLY A 358 4.96 -13.80 2.58
N VAL A 359 4.81 -13.38 1.33
CA VAL A 359 5.93 -12.98 0.46
C VAL A 359 5.63 -11.63 -0.18
N PRO A 360 6.65 -10.78 -0.41
CA PRO A 360 6.46 -9.54 -1.16
C PRO A 360 5.81 -9.82 -2.52
N THR A 361 4.88 -8.97 -2.92
CA THR A 361 4.28 -9.05 -4.25
C THR A 361 5.39 -8.90 -5.30
N PRO A 362 5.50 -9.78 -6.30
CA PRO A 362 6.51 -9.63 -7.33
C PRO A 362 6.38 -8.29 -8.07
N SER A 363 7.48 -7.56 -8.21
CA SER A 363 7.53 -6.24 -8.86
C SER A 363 7.95 -6.32 -10.33
N ILE A 364 7.37 -7.25 -11.10
CA ILE A 364 7.65 -7.44 -12.52
C ILE A 364 6.42 -7.17 -13.39
N ALA A 365 6.64 -6.74 -14.63
CA ALA A 365 5.56 -6.37 -15.56
C ALA A 365 4.57 -7.52 -15.84
N GLU A 366 5.06 -8.74 -15.79
CA GLU A 366 4.29 -9.97 -16.03
C GLU A 366 3.19 -10.20 -14.98
N MET A 367 3.23 -9.53 -13.83
CA MET A 367 2.15 -9.58 -12.85
C MET A 367 0.81 -9.12 -13.43
N SER A 368 0.79 -8.28 -14.46
CA SER A 368 -0.43 -7.89 -15.16
C SER A 368 -1.17 -9.11 -15.77
N ARG A 369 -0.43 -10.04 -16.38
CA ARG A 369 -0.96 -11.31 -16.91
C ARG A 369 -1.46 -12.22 -15.79
N PHE A 370 -0.68 -12.32 -14.70
CA PHE A 370 -1.06 -13.09 -13.53
C PHE A 370 -2.39 -12.65 -12.95
N TRP A 371 -2.57 -11.34 -12.69
CA TRP A 371 -3.83 -10.82 -12.14
C TRP A 371 -5.04 -11.13 -13.03
N GLY A 372 -4.91 -10.90 -14.34
CA GLY A 372 -5.99 -11.15 -15.30
C GLY A 372 -6.33 -12.64 -15.46
N ALA A 373 -5.31 -13.49 -15.51
CA ALA A 373 -5.50 -14.94 -15.65
C ALA A 373 -6.17 -15.54 -14.41
N MET A 374 -5.69 -15.16 -13.21
CA MET A 374 -6.21 -15.65 -11.93
C MET A 374 -7.64 -15.16 -11.66
N LYS A 375 -7.95 -13.89 -11.96
CA LYS A 375 -9.34 -13.39 -11.87
C LYS A 375 -10.29 -14.26 -12.70
N SER A 376 -9.92 -14.54 -13.95
CA SER A 376 -10.74 -15.39 -14.84
C SER A 376 -10.87 -16.83 -14.30
N ALA A 377 -9.79 -17.41 -13.76
CA ALA A 377 -9.80 -18.75 -13.19
C ALA A 377 -10.71 -18.84 -11.97
N LEU A 378 -10.60 -17.90 -11.04
CA LEU A 378 -11.42 -17.85 -9.83
C LEU A 378 -12.91 -17.61 -10.16
N THR A 379 -13.20 -16.76 -11.14
CA THR A 379 -14.57 -16.56 -11.64
C THR A 379 -15.13 -17.86 -12.22
N ASN A 380 -14.40 -18.53 -13.12
CA ASN A 380 -14.87 -19.80 -13.73
C ASN A 380 -15.05 -20.90 -12.68
N LEU A 381 -14.18 -20.96 -11.67
CA LEU A 381 -14.30 -21.90 -10.54
C LEU A 381 -15.56 -21.59 -9.73
N SER A 382 -15.77 -20.33 -9.35
CA SER A 382 -16.89 -19.94 -8.49
C SER A 382 -18.24 -20.11 -9.12
N GLU A 383 -18.33 -19.98 -10.44
CA GLU A 383 -19.55 -20.23 -11.23
C GLU A 383 -19.71 -21.69 -11.64
N GLY A 384 -18.80 -22.57 -11.26
CA GLY A 384 -18.86 -24.00 -11.57
C GLY A 384 -18.57 -24.34 -13.04
N ARG A 385 -18.06 -23.38 -13.84
CA ARG A 385 -17.70 -23.59 -15.25
C ARG A 385 -16.46 -24.46 -15.43
N GLN A 386 -15.56 -24.46 -14.44
CA GLN A 386 -14.33 -25.24 -14.44
C GLN A 386 -14.13 -25.86 -13.05
N THR A 387 -13.56 -27.07 -13.04
CA THR A 387 -13.05 -27.65 -11.79
C THR A 387 -11.83 -26.88 -11.30
N PRO A 388 -11.46 -26.95 -10.00
CA PRO A 388 -10.24 -26.31 -9.48
C PRO A 388 -9.00 -26.58 -10.33
N LYS A 389 -8.78 -27.84 -10.71
CA LYS A 389 -7.64 -28.24 -11.54
C LYS A 389 -7.67 -27.58 -12.93
N GLN A 390 -8.83 -27.58 -13.60
CA GLN A 390 -8.98 -26.98 -14.93
C GLN A 390 -8.78 -25.47 -14.89
N ALA A 391 -9.32 -24.79 -13.87
CA ALA A 391 -9.20 -23.34 -13.70
C ALA A 391 -7.74 -22.91 -13.53
N LEU A 392 -7.00 -23.58 -12.62
CA LEU A 392 -5.59 -23.27 -12.38
C LEU A 392 -4.71 -23.61 -13.57
N ALA A 393 -4.90 -24.75 -14.23
CA ALA A 393 -4.16 -25.10 -15.44
C ALA A 393 -4.42 -24.11 -16.60
N SER A 394 -5.66 -23.60 -16.72
CA SER A 394 -5.99 -22.55 -17.68
C SER A 394 -5.28 -21.23 -17.36
N ALA A 395 -5.20 -20.86 -16.07
CA ALA A 395 -4.47 -19.68 -15.62
C ALA A 395 -2.97 -19.81 -15.93
N ALA A 396 -2.34 -20.93 -15.59
CA ALA A 396 -0.92 -21.16 -15.81
C ALA A 396 -0.53 -20.93 -17.29
N ARG A 397 -1.28 -21.52 -18.23
CA ARG A 397 -1.03 -21.32 -19.67
C ARG A 397 -1.17 -19.87 -20.14
N ARG A 398 -1.99 -19.07 -19.48
CA ARG A 398 -2.17 -17.64 -19.81
C ARG A 398 -1.08 -16.77 -19.18
N ILE A 399 -0.57 -17.17 -18.01
CA ILE A 399 0.51 -16.46 -17.30
C ILE A 399 1.83 -16.69 -18.03
N VAL A 400 2.11 -17.95 -18.41
CA VAL A 400 3.30 -18.34 -19.14
C VAL A 400 2.91 -18.93 -20.50
N PRO A 401 2.77 -18.09 -21.55
CA PRO A 401 2.47 -18.57 -22.89
C PRO A 401 3.56 -19.52 -23.38
N GLY A 402 3.15 -20.75 -23.77
CA GLY A 402 4.09 -21.79 -24.25
C GLY A 402 4.60 -22.75 -23.17
N ALA A 403 4.17 -22.61 -21.90
CA ALA A 403 4.39 -23.66 -20.92
C ALA A 403 3.72 -24.97 -21.43
N ARG A 404 4.53 -26.04 -21.50
CA ARG A 404 4.00 -27.37 -21.84
C ARG A 404 3.11 -27.88 -20.71
N PRO A 405 2.03 -28.63 -21.06
CA PRO A 405 1.15 -29.21 -20.06
C PRO A 405 1.88 -30.22 -19.18
#